data_265e08be2bec38ae49e170d863ed36bb
#
_entry.id   265e08be2bec38ae49e170d863ed36bb
#
_cell.length_a   1.000
_cell.length_b   1.000
_cell.length_c   1.000
_cell.angle_alpha   90.00
_cell.angle_beta   90.00
_cell.angle_gamma   90.00
#
_symmetry.space_group_name_H-M   'P 1'
#
loop_
_entity.id
_entity.type
_entity.pdbx_description
1 polymer ?
#
loop_
_entity_poly.entity_id
_entity_poly.type
_entity_poly.pdbx_seq_one_letter_code
_entity_poly.pdbx_strand_id
1 'polypeptide(L)' 'MKEERYLKDREAIVRADIWKEITSSCKGLRTELGYTNIQIIAFLKEITKAYERDQL' A
#
# COMPACT_ATOMS: atom_id res chain seq x y z
N MET A 1 11.14 18.10 -20.37
CA MET A 1 10.12 18.70 -19.47
C MET A 1 8.76 18.07 -19.60
N LYS A 2 8.26 17.87 -20.81
CA LYS A 2 6.97 17.19 -20.99
C LYS A 2 7.01 15.74 -20.52
N GLU A 3 8.14 15.08 -20.69
CA GLU A 3 8.29 13.68 -20.27
C GLU A 3 8.28 13.54 -18.75
N GLU A 4 8.93 14.46 -18.04
CA GLU A 4 8.93 14.45 -16.58
C GLU A 4 7.54 14.68 -16.01
N ARG A 5 6.77 15.59 -16.59
CA ARG A 5 5.40 15.84 -16.19
C ARG A 5 4.54 14.61 -16.36
N TYR A 6 4.67 13.98 -17.51
CA TYR A 6 3.90 12.76 -17.82
C TYR A 6 4.23 11.64 -16.83
N LEU A 7 5.51 11.46 -16.51
CA LEU A 7 5.93 10.43 -15.57
C LEU A 7 5.42 10.70 -14.15
N LYS A 8 5.44 11.97 -13.72
CA LYS A 8 4.91 12.34 -12.41
C LYS A 8 3.41 12.16 -12.32
N ASP A 9 2.69 12.52 -13.37
CA ASP A 9 1.23 12.34 -13.40
C ASP A 9 0.89 10.85 -13.36
N ARG A 10 1.61 10.04 -14.12
CA ARG A 10 1.40 8.59 -14.12
C ARG A 10 1.72 8.00 -12.75
N GLU A 11 2.80 8.43 -12.14
CA GLU A 11 3.17 7.99 -10.79
C GLU A 11 2.06 8.28 -9.79
N ALA A 12 1.52 9.49 -9.82
CA ALA A 12 0.43 9.88 -8.93
C ALA A 12 -0.81 9.01 -9.13
N ILE A 13 -1.18 8.72 -10.37
CA ILE A 13 -2.33 7.89 -10.68
C ILE A 13 -2.12 6.46 -10.17
N VAL A 14 -0.97 5.87 -10.46
CA VAL A 14 -0.66 4.50 -10.04
C VAL A 14 -0.64 4.41 -8.51
N ARG A 15 -0.02 5.37 -7.85
CA ARG A 15 0.03 5.38 -6.38
C ARG A 15 -1.36 5.50 -5.77
N ALA A 16 -2.22 6.32 -6.36
CA ALA A 16 -3.59 6.48 -5.87
C ALA A 16 -4.39 5.18 -6.02
N ASP A 17 -4.23 4.49 -7.13
CA ASP A 17 -4.90 3.21 -7.36
C ASP A 17 -4.43 2.15 -6.37
N ILE A 18 -3.13 2.06 -6.14
CA ILE A 18 -2.56 1.12 -5.17
C ILE A 18 -3.01 1.47 -3.76
N TRP A 19 -3.06 2.76 -3.42
CA TRP A 19 -3.56 3.22 -2.14
C TRP A 19 -4.98 2.71 -1.88
N LYS A 20 -5.85 2.83 -2.89
CA LYS A 20 -7.24 2.35 -2.78
C LYS A 20 -7.29 0.84 -2.58
N GLU A 21 -6.48 0.09 -3.32
CA GLU A 21 -6.43 -1.36 -3.19
C GLU A 21 -5.96 -1.79 -1.80
N ILE A 22 -4.88 -1.16 -1.31
CA ILE A 22 -4.34 -1.48 0.01
C ILE A 22 -5.34 -1.14 1.11
N THR A 23 -5.97 0.03 1.03
CA THR A 23 -6.94 0.44 2.05
C THR A 23 -8.17 -0.47 2.03
N SER A 24 -8.62 -0.89 0.86
CA SER A 24 -9.72 -1.86 0.75
C SER A 24 -9.36 -3.21 1.35
N SER A 25 -8.14 -3.68 1.11
CA SER A 25 -7.65 -4.93 1.68
C SER A 25 -7.53 -4.84 3.20
N CYS A 26 -7.07 -3.71 3.71
CA CYS A 26 -7.00 -3.49 5.16
C CYS A 26 -8.39 -3.48 5.81
N LYS A 27 -9.39 -2.95 5.11
CA LYS A 27 -10.77 -3.03 5.58
C LYS A 27 -11.24 -4.49 5.68
N GLY A 28 -10.81 -5.34 4.76
CA GLY A 28 -11.08 -6.76 4.79
C GLY A 28 -10.51 -7.42 6.04
N LEU A 29 -9.29 -7.07 6.43
CA LEU A 29 -8.70 -7.58 7.67
C LEU A 29 -9.54 -7.19 8.89
N ARG A 30 -10.08 -5.98 8.87
CA ARG A 30 -10.93 -5.51 9.97
C ARG A 30 -12.28 -6.23 10.01
N THR A 31 -12.92 -6.38 8.85
CA THR A 31 -14.25 -6.99 8.76
C THR A 31 -14.22 -8.50 9.01
N GLU A 32 -13.26 -9.18 8.43
CA GLU A 32 -13.20 -10.65 8.49
C GLU A 32 -12.49 -11.17 9.73
N LEU A 33 -11.43 -10.48 10.16
CA LEU A 33 -10.59 -10.93 11.27
C LEU A 33 -10.72 -10.06 12.52
N GLY A 34 -11.42 -8.93 12.43
CA GLY A 34 -11.57 -8.02 13.56
C GLY A 34 -10.28 -7.29 13.95
N TYR A 35 -9.38 -7.08 13.00
CA TYR A 35 -8.11 -6.42 13.28
C TYR A 35 -8.32 -4.99 13.77
N THR A 36 -7.58 -4.63 14.81
CA THR A 36 -7.47 -3.24 15.25
C THR A 36 -6.49 -2.48 14.36
N ASN A 37 -6.46 -1.15 14.50
CA ASN A 37 -5.49 -0.34 13.76
C ASN A 37 -4.06 -0.75 14.07
N ILE A 38 -3.76 -1.10 15.31
CA ILE A 38 -2.42 -1.54 15.71
C ILE A 38 -2.04 -2.82 14.99
N GLN A 39 -2.96 -3.77 14.85
CA GLN A 39 -2.73 -5.01 14.14
C GLN A 39 -2.52 -4.80 12.64
N ILE A 40 -3.28 -3.88 12.04
CA ILE A 40 -3.11 -3.53 10.64
C ILE A 40 -1.74 -2.90 10.41
N ILE A 41 -1.32 -1.98 11.29
CA ILE A 41 -0.01 -1.36 11.21
C ILE A 41 1.09 -2.40 11.31
N ALA A 42 0.97 -3.35 12.23
CA ALA A 42 1.94 -4.43 12.40
C ALA A 42 2.04 -5.29 11.13
N PHE A 43 0.93 -5.60 10.51
CA PHE A 43 0.90 -6.35 9.26
C PHE A 43 1.60 -5.59 8.12
N LEU A 44 1.34 -4.29 7.98
CA LEU A 44 1.98 -3.46 6.97
C LEU A 44 3.49 -3.36 7.20
N LYS A 45 3.94 -3.35 8.46
CA LYS A 45 5.36 -3.38 8.79
C LYS A 45 6.03 -4.67 8.35
N GLU A 46 5.33 -5.79 8.41
CA GLU A 46 5.87 -7.07 7.91
C GLU A 46 6.14 -7.01 6.41
N ILE A 47 5.24 -6.39 5.64
CA ILE A 47 5.44 -6.19 4.21
C ILE A 47 6.64 -5.29 3.97
N THR A 48 6.77 -4.22 4.71
CA THR A 48 7.91 -3.31 4.62
C THR A 48 9.22 -4.04 4.87
N LYS A 49 9.27 -4.89 5.90
CA LYS A 49 10.47 -5.69 6.20
C LYS A 49 10.83 -6.65 5.08
N ALA A 50 9.84 -7.24 4.43
CA ALA A 50 10.08 -8.13 3.29
C ALA A 50 10.77 -7.40 2.15
N TYR A 51 10.35 -6.16 1.85
CA TYR A 51 11.01 -5.34 0.84
C TYR A 51 12.42 -4.93 1.26
N GLU A 52 12.63 -4.62 2.53
CA GLU A 52 13.97 -4.29 3.05
C GLU A 52 14.95 -5.45 2.89
N ARG A 53 14.45 -6.68 2.95
CA ARG A 53 15.27 -7.90 2.81
C ARG A 53 15.32 -8.43 1.39
N ASP A 54 14.74 -7.73 0.43
CA ASP A 54 14.65 -8.19 -0.97
C ASP A 54 14.00 -9.56 -1.11
N GLN A 55 12.98 -9.83 -0.33
CA GLN A 55 12.30 -11.13 -0.35
C GLN A 55 11.02 -11.14 -1.17
N LEU A 56 10.69 -10.01 -1.77
CA LEU A 56 9.50 -9.89 -2.62
C LEU A 56 9.85 -9.62 -4.08
#